data_c88e891a0278228d5c9122042376c73b
#
_entry.id   c88e891a0278228d5c9122042376c73b
#
_cell.length_a   1.000
_cell.length_b   1.000
_cell.length_c   1.000
_cell.angle_alpha   90.00
_cell.angle_beta   90.00
_cell.angle_gamma   90.00
#
_symmetry.space_group_name_H-M   'P 1'
#
loop_
_entity.id
_entity.type
_entity.pdbx_description
1 polymer ?
#
loop_
_entity_poly.entity_id
_entity_poly.type
_entity_poly.pdbx_seq_one_letter_code
_entity_poly.pdbx_strand_id
1 'polypeptide(L)'
;MKLILFLVILSLNVNAQPSQKPPLHGKNWMAIAGKPLAATAGAKIFERGGNAIDASCAMLAACCTMWDVLSWGGETQALIYNPKT
;
A
#
# COMPACT_ATOMS: atom_id res chain seq x y z
N MET A 1 -28.47 34.89 16.04
CA MET A 1 -28.00 35.24 14.71
C MET A 1 -26.47 35.35 14.64
N LYS A 2 -25.82 36.07 15.55
CA LYS A 2 -24.34 36.21 15.59
C LYS A 2 -23.59 34.87 15.80
N LEU A 3 -24.13 33.98 16.64
CA LEU A 3 -23.52 32.65 16.90
C LEU A 3 -23.60 31.76 15.66
N ILE A 4 -24.72 31.78 14.95
CA ILE A 4 -24.92 31.00 13.72
C ILE A 4 -23.95 31.47 12.61
N LEU A 5 -23.79 32.79 12.47
CA LEU A 5 -22.85 33.36 11.51
C LEU A 5 -21.41 32.97 11.84
N PHE A 6 -21.03 32.92 13.12
CA PHE A 6 -19.70 32.51 13.56
C PHE A 6 -19.46 31.02 13.27
N LEU A 7 -20.45 30.15 13.49
CA LEU A 7 -20.36 28.71 13.16
C LEU A 7 -20.23 28.47 11.65
N VAL A 8 -20.96 29.25 10.83
CA VAL A 8 -20.85 29.15 9.37
C VAL A 8 -19.47 29.58 8.87
N ILE A 9 -18.90 30.65 9.42
CA ILE A 9 -17.55 31.12 9.07
C ILE A 9 -16.50 30.10 9.52
N LEU A 10 -16.66 29.45 10.66
CA LEU A 10 -15.74 28.43 11.15
C LEU A 10 -15.73 27.17 10.26
N SER A 11 -16.88 26.80 9.71
CA SER A 11 -17.01 25.62 8.84
C SER A 11 -16.37 25.83 7.44
N LEU A 12 -16.20 27.06 6.99
CA LEU A 12 -15.59 27.38 5.70
C LEU A 12 -14.06 27.22 5.66
N ASN A 13 -13.44 27.03 6.84
CA ASN A 13 -11.98 26.91 6.93
C ASN A 13 -11.48 25.46 7.02
N VAL A 14 -12.35 24.45 6.89
CA VAL A 14 -11.93 23.05 6.84
C VAL A 14 -11.46 22.71 5.44
N ASN A 15 -10.29 23.21 5.08
CA ASN A 15 -9.57 22.72 3.91
C ASN A 15 -8.86 21.42 4.29
N ALA A 16 -9.50 20.28 4.01
CA ALA A 16 -8.80 19.01 3.99
C ALA A 16 -7.76 19.07 2.85
N GLN A 17 -6.49 19.25 3.20
CA GLN A 17 -5.41 19.16 2.23
C GLN A 17 -5.38 17.72 1.72
N PRO A 18 -5.54 17.48 0.41
CA PRO A 18 -5.30 16.15 -0.14
C PRO A 18 -3.84 15.79 0.14
N SER A 19 -3.60 14.66 0.82
CA SER A 19 -2.26 14.17 1.02
C SER A 19 -1.70 13.72 -0.33
N GLN A 20 -1.02 14.62 -1.01
CA GLN A 20 -0.33 14.32 -2.25
C GLN A 20 0.94 13.54 -1.90
N LYS A 21 0.87 12.23 -2.02
CA LYS A 21 2.08 11.42 -2.01
C LYS A 21 2.74 11.55 -3.38
N PRO A 22 4.04 11.86 -3.45
CA PRO A 22 4.73 11.92 -4.73
C PRO A 22 4.65 10.55 -5.43
N PRO A 23 4.52 10.50 -6.77
CA PRO A 23 4.55 9.25 -7.50
C PRO A 23 5.90 8.57 -7.30
N LEU A 24 5.89 7.26 -7.04
CA LEU A 24 7.08 6.45 -6.92
C LEU A 24 7.39 5.80 -8.27
N HIS A 25 8.64 5.85 -8.68
CA HIS A 25 9.12 5.24 -9.92
C HIS A 25 10.18 4.19 -9.59
N GLY A 26 9.92 2.94 -9.99
CA GLY A 26 10.90 1.85 -9.91
C GLY A 26 11.50 1.58 -11.30
N LYS A 27 12.84 1.46 -11.39
CA LYS A 27 13.50 1.10 -12.65
C LYS A 27 13.48 -0.41 -12.90
N ASN A 28 13.73 -1.20 -11.87
CA ASN A 28 13.90 -2.65 -11.99
C ASN A 28 12.74 -3.42 -11.35
N TRP A 29 12.25 -2.94 -10.21
CA TRP A 29 11.15 -3.56 -9.47
C TRP A 29 10.48 -2.53 -8.56
N MET A 30 9.30 -2.89 -8.08
CA MET A 30 8.55 -2.12 -7.09
C MET A 30 7.80 -3.08 -6.16
N ALA A 31 7.84 -2.81 -4.86
CA ALA A 31 7.09 -3.53 -3.85
C ALA A 31 6.15 -2.56 -3.13
N ILE A 32 4.85 -2.76 -3.28
CA ILE A 32 3.81 -1.89 -2.70
C ILE A 32 2.88 -2.75 -1.86
N ALA A 33 2.65 -2.35 -0.63
CA ALA A 33 1.70 -2.98 0.28
C ALA A 33 1.06 -1.95 1.20
N GLY A 34 -0.11 -2.26 1.75
CA GLY A 34 -0.78 -1.44 2.75
C GLY A 34 -0.01 -1.35 4.08
N LYS A 35 0.87 -2.31 4.36
CA LYS A 35 1.73 -2.34 5.54
C LYS A 35 3.19 -2.12 5.14
N PRO A 36 3.89 -1.14 5.74
CA PRO A 36 5.29 -0.84 5.38
C PRO A 36 6.23 -2.02 5.52
N LEU A 37 6.10 -2.84 6.57
CA LEU A 37 6.95 -4.02 6.77
C LEU A 37 6.70 -5.10 5.72
N ALA A 38 5.49 -5.22 5.18
CA ALA A 38 5.21 -6.13 4.08
C ALA A 38 5.92 -5.68 2.80
N ALA A 39 5.88 -4.38 2.46
CA ALA A 39 6.65 -3.85 1.34
C ALA A 39 8.16 -4.08 1.52
N THR A 40 8.68 -3.92 2.75
CA THR A 40 10.07 -4.24 3.10
C THR A 40 10.39 -5.72 2.90
N ALA A 41 9.49 -6.63 3.25
CA ALA A 41 9.67 -8.07 3.01
C ALA A 41 9.84 -8.35 1.51
N GLY A 42 8.99 -7.78 0.66
CA GLY A 42 9.11 -7.89 -0.79
C GLY A 42 10.43 -7.31 -1.33
N ALA A 43 10.81 -6.13 -0.87
CA ALA A 43 12.07 -5.49 -1.25
C ALA A 43 13.29 -6.37 -0.94
N LYS A 44 13.34 -6.99 0.24
CA LYS A 44 14.42 -7.91 0.64
C LYS A 44 14.51 -9.15 -0.25
N ILE A 45 13.39 -9.63 -0.80
CA ILE A 45 13.42 -10.74 -1.75
C ILE A 45 14.07 -10.30 -3.06
N PHE A 46 13.71 -9.12 -3.60
CA PHE A 46 14.36 -8.57 -4.79
C PHE A 46 15.86 -8.32 -4.60
N GLU A 47 16.28 -7.79 -3.45
CA GLU A 47 17.69 -7.59 -3.12
C GLU A 47 18.50 -8.90 -3.11
N ARG A 48 17.85 -10.01 -2.77
CA ARG A 48 18.45 -11.36 -2.80
C ARG A 48 18.38 -12.05 -4.15
N GLY A 49 17.87 -11.38 -5.18
CA GLY A 49 17.74 -11.93 -6.53
C GLY A 49 16.46 -12.74 -6.76
N GLY A 50 15.49 -12.70 -5.87
CA GLY A 50 14.18 -13.31 -6.04
C GLY A 50 13.35 -12.60 -7.10
N ASN A 51 12.34 -13.27 -7.61
CA ASN A 51 11.43 -12.74 -8.62
C ASN A 51 10.18 -12.08 -8.00
N ALA A 52 9.31 -11.53 -8.83
CA ALA A 52 8.10 -10.85 -8.39
C ALA A 52 7.12 -11.79 -7.66
N ILE A 53 7.07 -13.06 -8.01
CA ILE A 53 6.20 -14.05 -7.35
C ILE A 53 6.73 -14.34 -5.95
N ASP A 54 8.03 -14.57 -5.81
CA ASP A 54 8.68 -14.79 -4.51
C ASP A 54 8.45 -13.58 -3.59
N ALA A 55 8.63 -12.37 -4.12
CA ALA A 55 8.39 -11.13 -3.38
C ALA A 55 6.92 -10.99 -2.95
N SER A 56 5.98 -11.31 -3.83
CA SER A 56 4.54 -11.27 -3.53
C SER A 56 4.16 -12.25 -2.42
N CYS A 57 4.69 -13.47 -2.46
CA CYS A 57 4.48 -14.47 -1.40
C CYS A 57 5.01 -13.97 -0.05
N ALA A 58 6.21 -13.39 -0.03
CA ALA A 58 6.79 -12.82 1.19
C ALA A 58 5.96 -11.66 1.74
N MET A 59 5.46 -10.80 0.87
CA MET A 59 4.59 -9.67 1.25
C MET A 59 3.26 -10.17 1.83
N LEU A 60 2.61 -11.16 1.21
CA LEU A 60 1.38 -11.76 1.71
C LEU A 60 1.58 -12.38 3.09
N ALA A 61 2.64 -13.18 3.27
CA ALA A 61 2.98 -13.78 4.54
C ALA A 61 3.20 -12.72 5.63
N ALA A 62 3.92 -11.64 5.31
CA ALA A 62 4.15 -10.55 6.24
C ALA A 62 2.85 -9.81 6.59
N CYS A 63 1.94 -9.57 5.64
CA CYS A 63 0.63 -8.97 5.92
C CYS A 63 -0.17 -9.81 6.91
N CYS A 64 -0.19 -11.13 6.75
CA CYS A 64 -0.93 -12.03 7.63
C CYS A 64 -0.42 -11.99 9.09
N THR A 65 0.86 -11.72 9.30
CA THR A 65 1.46 -11.63 10.65
C THR A 65 1.26 -10.28 11.33
N MET A 66 0.91 -9.23 10.57
CA MET A 66 0.79 -7.86 11.08
C MET A 66 -0.65 -7.43 11.38
N TRP A 67 -1.54 -8.37 11.55
CA TRP A 67 -2.96 -8.11 11.74
C TRP A 67 -3.52 -7.17 10.66
N ASP A 68 -3.55 -7.65 9.45
CA ASP A 68 -4.35 -7.07 8.38
C ASP A 68 -5.65 -7.88 8.24
N VAL A 69 -6.59 -7.37 7.46
CA VAL A 69 -7.85 -8.07 7.15
C VAL A 69 -7.58 -9.40 6.43
N LEU A 70 -6.40 -9.56 5.87
CA LEU A 70 -5.94 -10.74 5.15
C LEU A 70 -5.50 -11.84 6.12
N SER A 71 -6.02 -13.05 5.91
CA SER A 71 -5.54 -14.27 6.51
C SER A 71 -4.94 -15.18 5.44
N TRP A 72 -4.02 -16.06 5.85
CA TRP A 72 -3.47 -17.06 4.95
C TRP A 72 -4.56 -18.06 4.56
N GLY A 73 -4.85 -18.15 3.24
CA GLY A 73 -5.90 -19.03 2.72
C GLY A 73 -7.23 -18.33 2.35
N GLY A 74 -7.27 -17.01 2.35
CA GLY A 74 -8.38 -16.22 1.82
C GLY A 74 -8.36 -16.12 0.29
N GLU A 75 -9.39 -15.49 -0.27
CA GLU A 75 -9.45 -15.21 -1.71
C GLU A 75 -8.38 -14.19 -2.10
N THR A 76 -7.61 -14.51 -3.12
CA THR A 76 -6.62 -13.60 -3.70
C THR A 76 -6.79 -13.55 -5.21
N GLN A 77 -6.93 -12.34 -5.74
CA GLN A 77 -6.88 -12.12 -7.17
C GLN A 77 -5.42 -11.79 -7.55
N ALA A 78 -4.90 -12.47 -8.55
CA ALA A 78 -3.54 -12.27 -9.02
C ALA A 78 -3.50 -12.11 -10.54
N LEU A 79 -2.72 -11.15 -11.01
CA LEU A 79 -2.35 -10.98 -12.40
C LEU A 79 -0.84 -11.21 -12.52
N ILE A 80 -0.45 -12.27 -13.22
CA ILE A 80 0.94 -12.70 -13.35
C ILE A 80 1.35 -12.65 -14.81
N TYR A 81 2.40 -11.90 -15.11
CA TYR A 81 3.04 -11.88 -16.41
C TYR A 81 4.31 -12.75 -16.38
N ASN A 82 4.35 -13.75 -17.25
CA ASN A 82 5.53 -14.59 -17.44
C ASN A 82 6.07 -14.43 -18.88
N PRO A 83 7.23 -13.81 -19.08
CA PRO A 83 7.77 -13.57 -20.41
C PRO A 83 8.24 -14.84 -21.13
N LYS A 84 8.28 -15.99 -20.46
CA LYS A 84 8.74 -17.27 -21.01
C LYS A 84 7.61 -18.17 -21.50
N THR A 85 6.37 -17.78 -21.26
CA THR A 85 5.16 -18.49 -21.71
C THR A 85 4.28 -17.61 -22.57
#